data_01bb5f7bc49cc3762b45f87c7a36c134
#
_entry.id   01bb5f7bc49cc3762b45f87c7a36c134
#
_cell.length_a   1.000
_cell.length_b   1.000
_cell.length_c   1.000
_cell.angle_alpha   90.00
_cell.angle_beta   90.00
_cell.angle_gamma   90.00
#
_symmetry.space_group_name_H-M   'P 1'
#
loop_
_entity.id
_entity.type
_entity.pdbx_description
1 polymer ?
#
loop_
_entity_poly.entity_id
_entity_poly.type
_entity_poly.pdbx_seq_one_letter_code
_entity_poly.pdbx_strand_id
1 'polypeptide(L)'
;MVNLRAPGQRGGLRERKKLAVRRALGSAAFRLAMERGLDNVTIEDITAEADVSLRTFGNYFSSKYEAICALGTDRARRIGAELLARPAREPLWEALVNTVLAHCESADWAPDAEWLAGLKLVMNAPGIRGEYLKVTSEMQETLAEAIATRTGMDVEQDMYPRILAGAVTAATQVAVRRWFAADPPVPLRLLLRRALDQLATACSGGADRWMTEEQFKALVRPAIFGPNGPLCEPPVSP
;
A
#
# COMPACT_ATOMS: atom_id res chain seq x y z
N MET A 1 -6.36 28.79 45.11
CA MET A 1 -7.01 28.12 43.97
C MET A 1 -5.98 28.02 42.83
N VAL A 2 -5.29 26.88 42.69
CA VAL A 2 -4.29 26.67 41.67
C VAL A 2 -4.99 25.94 40.51
N ASN A 3 -4.99 26.57 39.34
CA ASN A 3 -5.68 26.11 38.13
C ASN A 3 -4.81 25.05 37.43
N LEU A 4 -5.03 23.79 37.76
CA LEU A 4 -4.39 22.62 37.13
C LEU A 4 -5.04 22.40 35.74
N ARG A 5 -4.53 23.09 34.72
CA ARG A 5 -4.82 22.76 33.32
C ARG A 5 -3.98 21.54 32.91
N ALA A 6 -4.66 20.45 32.58
CA ALA A 6 -4.06 19.21 32.11
C ALA A 6 -3.21 19.42 30.83
N PRO A 7 -1.96 18.87 30.75
CA PRO A 7 -1.04 19.09 29.64
C PRO A 7 -1.40 18.43 28.31
N GLY A 8 -2.46 17.60 28.22
CA GLY A 8 -2.75 16.74 27.05
C GLY A 8 -3.49 17.37 25.88
N GLN A 9 -4.17 18.53 26.05
CA GLN A 9 -5.08 19.04 25.00
C GLN A 9 -4.41 19.88 23.90
N ARG A 10 -3.26 20.48 24.15
CA ARG A 10 -2.56 21.33 23.17
C ARG A 10 -1.80 20.53 22.08
N GLY A 11 -1.27 19.36 22.41
CA GLY A 11 -0.62 18.46 21.45
C GLY A 11 -1.60 17.92 20.40
N GLY A 12 -2.78 17.47 20.82
CA GLY A 12 -3.77 16.90 19.92
C GLY A 12 -4.40 17.90 18.93
N LEU A 13 -4.52 19.19 19.26
CA LEU A 13 -5.04 20.21 18.34
C LEU A 13 -3.99 20.60 17.29
N ARG A 14 -2.72 20.71 17.67
CA ARG A 14 -1.61 21.02 16.76
C ARG A 14 -1.40 19.88 15.76
N GLU A 15 -1.40 18.64 16.22
CA GLU A 15 -1.28 17.46 15.35
C GLU A 15 -2.48 17.34 14.41
N ARG A 16 -3.70 17.55 14.88
CA ARG A 16 -4.90 17.56 14.01
C ARG A 16 -4.81 18.64 12.94
N LYS A 17 -4.37 19.86 13.27
CA LYS A 17 -4.16 20.94 12.29
C LYS A 17 -3.08 20.57 11.29
N LYS A 18 -1.96 19.96 11.74
CA LYS A 18 -0.88 19.49 10.88
C LYS A 18 -1.37 18.45 9.87
N LEU A 19 -2.13 17.44 10.33
CA LEU A 19 -2.73 16.43 9.47
C LEU A 19 -3.76 17.03 8.49
N ALA A 20 -4.57 18.00 8.94
CA ALA A 20 -5.54 18.67 8.07
C ALA A 20 -4.86 19.42 6.91
N VAL A 21 -3.81 20.20 7.21
CA VAL A 21 -3.03 20.92 6.17
C VAL A 21 -2.36 19.92 5.21
N ARG A 22 -1.72 18.85 5.75
CA ARG A 22 -1.11 17.81 4.91
C ARG A 22 -2.13 17.18 3.95
N ARG A 23 -3.33 16.84 4.46
CA ARG A 23 -4.40 16.29 3.64
C ARG A 23 -4.93 17.27 2.59
N ALA A 24 -5.12 18.54 2.97
CA ALA A 24 -5.55 19.58 2.03
C ALA A 24 -4.57 19.71 0.85
N LEU A 25 -3.27 19.80 1.14
CA LEU A 25 -2.22 19.83 0.12
C LEU A 25 -2.20 18.57 -0.75
N GLY A 26 -2.30 17.37 -0.15
CA GLY A 26 -2.33 16.11 -0.88
C GLY A 26 -3.56 15.98 -1.78
N SER A 27 -4.74 16.38 -1.30
CA SER A 27 -5.98 16.37 -2.08
C SER A 27 -5.93 17.37 -3.23
N ALA A 28 -5.41 18.58 -3.01
CA ALA A 28 -5.23 19.59 -4.05
C ALA A 28 -4.25 19.08 -5.13
N ALA A 29 -3.11 18.53 -4.70
CA ALA A 29 -2.10 18.00 -5.63
C ALA A 29 -2.65 16.87 -6.51
N PHE A 30 -3.35 15.91 -5.91
CA PHE A 30 -3.95 14.79 -6.63
C PHE A 30 -5.04 15.26 -7.60
N ARG A 31 -5.95 16.13 -7.16
CA ARG A 31 -7.04 16.66 -7.99
C ARG A 31 -6.49 17.43 -9.18
N LEU A 32 -5.55 18.37 -8.96
CA LEU A 32 -4.95 19.15 -10.04
C LEU A 32 -4.21 18.24 -11.05
N ALA A 33 -3.52 17.20 -10.57
CA ALA A 33 -2.85 16.24 -11.45
C ALA A 33 -3.84 15.45 -12.32
N MET A 34 -5.02 15.12 -11.79
CA MET A 34 -6.09 14.46 -12.53
C MET A 34 -6.76 15.40 -13.55
N GLU A 35 -6.99 16.67 -13.18
CA GLU A 35 -7.68 17.65 -14.03
C GLU A 35 -6.80 18.19 -15.15
N ARG A 36 -5.54 18.46 -14.88
CA ARG A 36 -4.62 19.20 -15.80
C ARG A 36 -3.51 18.33 -16.36
N GLY A 37 -3.36 17.11 -15.87
CA GLY A 37 -2.19 16.28 -16.14
C GLY A 37 -1.00 16.65 -15.26
N LEU A 38 -0.17 15.67 -14.92
CA LEU A 38 0.93 15.79 -13.96
C LEU A 38 1.98 16.84 -14.33
N ASP A 39 2.29 16.96 -15.62
CA ASP A 39 3.33 17.87 -16.10
C ASP A 39 2.91 19.35 -16.01
N ASN A 40 1.61 19.62 -16.04
CA ASN A 40 1.03 20.95 -15.99
C ASN A 40 0.71 21.45 -14.58
N VAL A 41 1.11 20.71 -13.54
CA VAL A 41 0.88 21.09 -12.14
C VAL A 41 2.19 21.51 -11.49
N THR A 42 2.20 22.72 -10.92
CA THR A 42 3.31 23.28 -10.16
C THR A 42 3.03 23.22 -8.65
N ILE A 43 4.07 23.45 -7.83
CA ILE A 43 3.89 23.56 -6.37
C ILE A 43 3.10 24.82 -6.05
N GLU A 44 3.27 25.89 -6.83
CA GLU A 44 2.52 27.13 -6.73
C GLU A 44 1.01 26.91 -6.91
N ASP A 45 0.61 26.13 -7.92
CA ASP A 45 -0.79 25.76 -8.14
C ASP A 45 -1.37 25.02 -6.93
N ILE A 46 -0.61 24.04 -6.40
CA ILE A 46 -1.03 23.23 -5.24
C ILE A 46 -1.21 24.11 -4.01
N THR A 47 -0.28 25.04 -3.77
CA THR A 47 -0.35 25.93 -2.60
C THR A 47 -1.46 26.96 -2.72
N ALA A 48 -1.68 27.51 -3.90
CA ALA A 48 -2.81 28.41 -4.19
C ALA A 48 -4.15 27.73 -3.94
N GLU A 49 -4.29 26.49 -4.42
CA GLU A 49 -5.50 25.68 -4.27
C GLU A 49 -5.79 25.30 -2.81
N ALA A 50 -4.73 25.05 -2.03
CA ALA A 50 -4.84 24.70 -0.62
C ALA A 50 -4.85 25.92 0.34
N ASP A 51 -4.79 27.13 -0.20
CA ASP A 51 -4.71 28.40 0.55
C ASP A 51 -3.57 28.40 1.59
N VAL A 52 -2.37 28.02 1.16
CA VAL A 52 -1.16 28.01 2.00
C VAL A 52 0.03 28.60 1.27
N SER A 53 1.10 28.95 2.01
CA SER A 53 2.34 29.45 1.42
C SER A 53 3.23 28.31 0.88
N LEU A 54 4.12 28.63 -0.08
CA LEU A 54 5.20 27.72 -0.55
C LEU A 54 6.05 27.19 0.61
N ARG A 55 6.36 28.05 1.61
CA ARG A 55 7.07 27.65 2.84
C ARG A 55 6.29 26.58 3.61
N THR A 56 4.97 26.71 3.66
CA THR A 56 4.11 25.71 4.30
C THR A 56 4.20 24.38 3.56
N PHE A 57 4.13 24.40 2.22
CA PHE A 57 4.29 23.19 1.42
C PHE A 57 5.62 22.48 1.75
N GLY A 58 6.74 23.18 1.73
CA GLY A 58 8.08 22.63 2.01
C GLY A 58 8.24 22.04 3.43
N ASN A 59 7.37 22.41 4.39
CA ASN A 59 7.36 21.78 5.71
C ASN A 59 6.68 20.40 5.73
N TYR A 60 5.95 20.02 4.67
CA TYR A 60 5.18 18.77 4.57
C TYR A 60 5.67 17.84 3.48
N PHE A 61 6.14 18.40 2.36
CA PHE A 61 6.47 17.65 1.15
C PHE A 61 7.74 18.17 0.50
N SER A 62 8.58 17.25 0.03
CA SER A 62 9.81 17.57 -0.71
C SER A 62 9.55 17.76 -2.20
N SER A 63 8.43 17.26 -2.73
CA SER A 63 8.08 17.32 -4.14
C SER A 63 6.57 17.27 -4.36
N LYS A 64 6.12 17.68 -5.55
CA LYS A 64 4.72 17.51 -5.98
C LYS A 64 4.33 16.04 -6.06
N TYR A 65 5.26 15.16 -6.38
CA TYR A 65 5.01 13.71 -6.47
C TYR A 65 4.70 13.10 -5.10
N GLU A 66 5.46 13.50 -4.08
CA GLU A 66 5.19 13.12 -2.69
C GLU A 66 3.81 13.62 -2.23
N ALA A 67 3.45 14.87 -2.57
CA ALA A 67 2.15 15.43 -2.23
C ALA A 67 1.01 14.66 -2.92
N ILE A 68 1.14 14.30 -4.19
CA ILE A 68 0.15 13.51 -4.93
C ILE A 68 -0.06 12.14 -4.29
N CYS A 69 1.01 11.50 -3.81
CA CYS A 69 0.95 10.20 -3.15
C CYS A 69 0.55 10.26 -1.66
N ALA A 70 0.39 11.47 -1.09
CA ALA A 70 0.18 11.66 0.35
C ALA A 70 -1.03 10.90 0.91
N LEU A 71 -2.13 10.83 0.16
CA LEU A 71 -3.33 10.08 0.58
C LEU A 71 -3.05 8.57 0.67
N GLY A 72 -2.24 8.04 -0.25
CA GLY A 72 -1.76 6.66 -0.21
C GLY A 72 -0.87 6.39 1.01
N THR A 73 0.08 7.28 1.28
CA THR A 73 0.96 7.22 2.46
C THR A 73 0.16 7.25 3.76
N ASP A 74 -0.79 8.18 3.88
CA ASP A 74 -1.64 8.28 5.07
C ASP A 74 -2.50 7.03 5.26
N ARG A 75 -2.91 6.38 4.18
CA ARG A 75 -3.65 5.11 4.19
C ARG A 75 -2.72 3.95 4.60
N ALA A 76 -1.53 3.87 4.03
CA ALA A 76 -0.53 2.86 4.37
C ALA A 76 -0.19 2.86 5.86
N ARG A 77 -0.05 4.03 6.47
CA ARG A 77 0.20 4.19 7.92
C ARG A 77 -0.94 3.72 8.80
N ARG A 78 -2.17 3.76 8.32
CA ARG A 78 -3.34 3.37 9.11
C ARG A 78 -3.69 1.89 9.02
N ILE A 79 -3.28 1.20 7.96
CA ILE A 79 -3.71 -0.18 7.70
C ILE A 79 -3.36 -1.14 8.85
N GLY A 80 -2.19 -0.98 9.46
CA GLY A 80 -1.79 -1.77 10.61
C GLY A 80 -2.69 -1.53 11.83
N ALA A 81 -2.98 -0.26 12.15
CA ALA A 81 -3.87 0.08 13.25
C ALA A 81 -5.30 -0.41 13.01
N GLU A 82 -5.79 -0.36 11.77
CA GLU A 82 -7.10 -0.88 11.39
C GLU A 82 -7.17 -2.41 11.50
N LEU A 83 -6.10 -3.12 11.15
CA LEU A 83 -6.00 -4.56 11.38
C LEU A 83 -6.04 -4.90 12.88
N LEU A 84 -5.33 -4.13 13.71
CA LEU A 84 -5.33 -4.31 15.17
C LEU A 84 -6.67 -3.96 15.81
N ALA A 85 -7.44 -3.05 15.26
CA ALA A 85 -8.76 -2.67 15.74
C ALA A 85 -9.84 -3.73 15.47
N ARG A 86 -9.58 -4.71 14.60
CA ARG A 86 -10.52 -5.80 14.34
C ARG A 86 -10.66 -6.76 15.54
N PRO A 87 -11.81 -7.41 15.71
CA PRO A 87 -12.03 -8.32 16.82
C PRO A 87 -10.89 -9.35 16.96
N ALA A 88 -10.37 -9.54 18.18
CA ALA A 88 -9.26 -10.47 18.41
C ALA A 88 -9.62 -11.94 18.07
N ARG A 89 -10.92 -12.29 18.15
CA ARG A 89 -11.45 -13.63 17.80
C ARG A 89 -11.60 -13.85 16.29
N GLU A 90 -11.52 -12.80 15.49
CA GLU A 90 -11.61 -12.93 14.04
C GLU A 90 -10.34 -13.62 13.51
N PRO A 91 -10.47 -14.68 12.69
CA PRO A 91 -9.30 -15.33 12.07
C PRO A 91 -8.42 -14.33 11.35
N LEU A 92 -7.08 -14.47 11.47
CA LEU A 92 -6.13 -13.50 10.93
C LEU A 92 -6.36 -13.23 9.44
N TRP A 93 -6.60 -14.28 8.65
CA TRP A 93 -6.84 -14.14 7.21
C TRP A 93 -8.10 -13.32 6.91
N GLU A 94 -9.19 -13.59 7.59
CA GLU A 94 -10.43 -12.83 7.44
C GLU A 94 -10.24 -11.37 7.85
N ALA A 95 -9.52 -11.13 8.95
CA ALA A 95 -9.16 -9.81 9.41
C ALA A 95 -8.35 -9.03 8.34
N LEU A 96 -7.35 -9.67 7.73
CA LEU A 96 -6.55 -9.08 6.64
C LEU A 96 -7.41 -8.75 5.42
N VAL A 97 -8.19 -9.71 4.93
CA VAL A 97 -9.09 -9.51 3.78
C VAL A 97 -10.04 -8.35 4.05
N ASN A 98 -10.71 -8.36 5.19
CA ASN A 98 -11.67 -7.31 5.55
C ASN A 98 -10.98 -5.94 5.72
N THR A 99 -9.76 -5.87 6.27
CA THR A 99 -9.00 -4.64 6.38
C THR A 99 -8.64 -4.08 5.00
N VAL A 100 -8.12 -4.92 4.09
CA VAL A 100 -7.79 -4.49 2.72
C VAL A 100 -9.04 -4.02 1.97
N LEU A 101 -10.16 -4.74 2.09
CA LEU A 101 -11.42 -4.38 1.42
C LEU A 101 -12.02 -3.09 1.99
N ALA A 102 -11.96 -2.88 3.31
CA ALA A 102 -12.44 -1.65 3.95
C ALA A 102 -11.69 -0.40 3.45
N HIS A 103 -10.40 -0.52 3.13
CA HIS A 103 -9.66 0.56 2.48
C HIS A 103 -10.20 0.96 1.10
N CYS A 104 -10.97 0.09 0.45
CA CYS A 104 -11.58 0.32 -0.85
C CYS A 104 -13.06 0.67 -0.76
N GLU A 105 -13.67 0.61 0.44
CA GLU A 105 -15.10 0.91 0.66
C GLU A 105 -15.46 2.40 0.51
N SER A 106 -14.51 3.31 0.57
CA SER A 106 -14.73 4.66 0.08
C SER A 106 -14.88 4.73 -1.45
N ALA A 107 -14.84 3.60 -2.13
CA ALA A 107 -14.93 3.36 -3.55
C ALA A 107 -16.15 2.49 -3.94
N ASP A 108 -17.34 2.77 -3.41
CA ASP A 108 -18.60 2.51 -4.14
C ASP A 108 -18.67 3.38 -5.43
N TRP A 109 -17.57 4.04 -5.67
CA TRP A 109 -17.26 4.83 -6.79
C TRP A 109 -16.68 3.94 -7.89
N ALA A 110 -17.48 3.65 -8.89
CA ALA A 110 -17.03 3.11 -10.14
C ALA A 110 -16.60 4.31 -11.01
N PRO A 111 -15.31 4.63 -11.09
CA PRO A 111 -14.83 5.72 -11.91
C PRO A 111 -15.18 5.42 -13.36
N ASP A 112 -15.54 6.46 -14.11
CA ASP A 112 -15.69 6.35 -15.55
C ASP A 112 -14.35 6.07 -16.24
N ALA A 113 -14.41 5.70 -17.50
CA ALA A 113 -13.22 5.33 -18.28
C ALA A 113 -12.23 6.49 -18.43
N GLU A 114 -12.71 7.73 -18.50
CA GLU A 114 -11.88 8.94 -18.64
C GLU A 114 -11.07 9.18 -17.37
N TRP A 115 -11.71 9.10 -16.22
CA TRP A 115 -11.02 9.22 -14.93
C TRP A 115 -9.98 8.12 -14.71
N LEU A 116 -10.32 6.86 -15.05
CA LEU A 116 -9.37 5.75 -14.98
C LEU A 116 -8.16 5.96 -15.90
N ALA A 117 -8.37 6.48 -17.10
CA ALA A 117 -7.30 6.81 -18.03
C ALA A 117 -6.38 7.91 -17.45
N GLY A 118 -6.95 8.97 -16.88
CA GLY A 118 -6.21 10.02 -16.18
C GLY A 118 -5.38 9.49 -15.01
N LEU A 119 -5.98 8.67 -14.15
CA LEU A 119 -5.28 8.03 -13.03
C LEU A 119 -4.14 7.14 -13.52
N LYS A 120 -4.36 6.37 -14.57
CA LYS A 120 -3.33 5.52 -15.18
C LYS A 120 -2.14 6.32 -15.67
N LEU A 121 -2.38 7.47 -16.31
CA LEU A 121 -1.30 8.38 -16.75
C LEU A 121 -0.51 8.92 -15.56
N VAL A 122 -1.18 9.41 -14.53
CA VAL A 122 -0.55 9.91 -13.30
C VAL A 122 0.28 8.81 -12.64
N MET A 123 -0.28 7.62 -12.45
CA MET A 123 0.39 6.52 -11.75
C MET A 123 1.56 5.92 -12.52
N ASN A 124 1.61 6.05 -13.85
CA ASN A 124 2.73 5.58 -14.66
C ASN A 124 3.89 6.58 -14.78
N ALA A 125 3.72 7.81 -14.32
CA ALA A 125 4.79 8.81 -14.37
C ALA A 125 6.00 8.37 -13.51
N PRO A 126 7.25 8.54 -14.00
CA PRO A 126 8.44 8.09 -13.28
C PRO A 126 8.56 8.62 -11.85
N GLY A 127 8.24 9.91 -11.62
CA GLY A 127 8.26 10.52 -10.29
C GLY A 127 7.24 9.91 -9.33
N ILE A 128 6.06 9.53 -9.81
CA ILE A 128 5.02 8.86 -9.02
C ILE A 128 5.42 7.41 -8.71
N ARG A 129 6.06 6.70 -9.63
CA ARG A 129 6.47 5.31 -9.41
C ARG A 129 7.42 5.17 -8.21
N GLY A 130 8.37 6.10 -8.06
CA GLY A 130 9.26 6.12 -6.90
C GLY A 130 8.52 6.32 -5.58
N GLU A 131 7.61 7.27 -5.53
CA GLU A 131 6.79 7.51 -4.33
C GLU A 131 5.81 6.35 -4.05
N TYR A 132 5.23 5.75 -5.08
CA TYR A 132 4.37 4.58 -4.94
C TYR A 132 5.10 3.38 -4.31
N LEU A 133 6.37 3.15 -4.67
CA LEU A 133 7.19 2.10 -4.06
C LEU A 133 7.41 2.37 -2.56
N LYS A 134 7.66 3.63 -2.16
CA LYS A 134 7.76 4.00 -0.73
C LYS A 134 6.46 3.73 0.02
N VAL A 135 5.32 4.14 -0.56
CA VAL A 135 3.98 3.88 0.02
C VAL A 135 3.75 2.39 0.21
N THR A 136 4.11 1.59 -0.78
CA THR A 136 3.93 0.13 -0.73
C THR A 136 4.82 -0.51 0.34
N SER A 137 6.09 -0.07 0.46
CA SER A 137 7.01 -0.54 1.49
C SER A 137 6.50 -0.19 2.89
N GLU A 138 6.04 1.04 3.10
CA GLU A 138 5.46 1.47 4.38
C GLU A 138 4.20 0.68 4.76
N MET A 139 3.35 0.39 3.78
CA MET A 139 2.16 -0.46 3.99
C MET A 139 2.56 -1.88 4.40
N GLN A 140 3.57 -2.45 3.78
CA GLN A 140 4.06 -3.79 4.09
C GLN A 140 4.65 -3.86 5.50
N GLU A 141 5.43 -2.87 5.91
CA GLU A 141 5.99 -2.80 7.27
C GLU A 141 4.87 -2.69 8.33
N THR A 142 3.94 -1.75 8.17
CA THR A 142 2.83 -1.58 9.14
C THR A 142 1.93 -2.80 9.22
N LEU A 143 1.72 -3.52 8.12
CA LEU A 143 1.00 -4.79 8.14
C LEU A 143 1.78 -5.89 8.84
N ALA A 144 3.10 -6.00 8.61
CA ALA A 144 3.94 -7.00 9.25
C ALA A 144 3.95 -6.83 10.77
N GLU A 145 4.11 -5.59 11.27
CA GLU A 145 4.04 -5.26 12.69
C GLU A 145 2.67 -5.63 13.31
N ALA A 146 1.59 -5.32 12.60
CA ALA A 146 0.25 -5.64 13.06
C ALA A 146 -0.04 -7.16 13.06
N ILE A 147 0.46 -7.89 12.07
CA ILE A 147 0.37 -9.35 12.01
C ILE A 147 1.17 -9.96 13.17
N ALA A 148 2.40 -9.53 13.39
CA ALA A 148 3.23 -9.99 14.49
C ALA A 148 2.54 -9.78 15.84
N THR A 149 1.97 -8.60 16.08
CA THR A 149 1.20 -8.28 17.28
C THR A 149 0.00 -9.22 17.46
N ARG A 150 -0.78 -9.48 16.40
CA ARG A 150 -1.96 -10.36 16.47
C ARG A 150 -1.62 -11.84 16.69
N THR A 151 -0.44 -12.27 16.21
CA THR A 151 0.00 -13.67 16.30
C THR A 151 0.88 -13.95 17.52
N GLY A 152 1.32 -12.90 18.22
CA GLY A 152 2.29 -13.02 19.31
C GLY A 152 3.71 -13.35 18.84
N MET A 153 4.01 -13.12 17.55
CA MET A 153 5.32 -13.33 16.94
C MET A 153 6.21 -12.08 17.05
N ASP A 154 7.51 -12.26 16.88
CA ASP A 154 8.47 -11.17 16.80
C ASP A 154 8.72 -10.79 15.33
N VAL A 155 8.42 -9.54 14.96
CA VAL A 155 8.56 -9.07 13.58
C VAL A 155 10.01 -9.09 13.08
N GLU A 156 10.99 -9.03 13.96
CA GLU A 156 12.42 -9.04 13.58
C GLU A 156 13.01 -10.45 13.48
N GLN A 157 12.47 -11.42 14.22
CA GLN A 157 12.99 -12.78 14.28
C GLN A 157 12.16 -13.78 13.48
N ASP A 158 10.85 -13.57 13.41
CA ASP A 158 9.93 -14.46 12.71
C ASP A 158 9.68 -13.96 11.28
N MET A 159 9.92 -14.83 10.29
CA MET A 159 9.72 -14.47 8.88
C MET A 159 8.23 -14.39 8.49
N TYR A 160 7.37 -15.14 9.18
CA TYR A 160 5.95 -15.27 8.81
C TYR A 160 5.21 -13.93 8.70
N PRO A 161 5.29 -12.98 9.65
CA PRO A 161 4.60 -11.70 9.53
C PRO A 161 5.00 -10.91 8.28
N ARG A 162 6.30 -10.86 7.97
CA ARG A 162 6.83 -10.15 6.80
C ARG A 162 6.45 -10.84 5.49
N ILE A 163 6.49 -12.18 5.44
CA ILE A 163 6.08 -12.97 4.26
C ILE A 163 4.60 -12.73 3.99
N LEU A 164 3.74 -12.84 5.01
CA LEU A 164 2.30 -12.67 4.83
C LEU A 164 1.95 -11.24 4.41
N ALA A 165 2.54 -10.23 5.03
CA ALA A 165 2.37 -8.83 4.65
C ALA A 165 2.80 -8.59 3.18
N GLY A 166 3.96 -9.14 2.79
CA GLY A 166 4.45 -9.08 1.41
C GLY A 166 3.51 -9.75 0.41
N ALA A 167 3.02 -10.94 0.73
CA ALA A 167 2.10 -11.68 -0.12
C ALA A 167 0.76 -10.93 -0.32
N VAL A 168 0.17 -10.40 0.75
CA VAL A 168 -1.06 -9.58 0.70
C VAL A 168 -0.84 -8.32 -0.12
N THR A 169 0.30 -7.65 0.07
CA THR A 169 0.67 -6.44 -0.68
C THR A 169 0.85 -6.75 -2.16
N ALA A 170 1.53 -7.85 -2.51
CA ALA A 170 1.71 -8.29 -3.90
C ALA A 170 0.37 -8.63 -4.56
N ALA A 171 -0.52 -9.36 -3.89
CA ALA A 171 -1.87 -9.67 -4.38
C ALA A 171 -2.67 -8.38 -4.63
N THR A 172 -2.61 -7.42 -3.72
CA THR A 172 -3.25 -6.10 -3.87
C THR A 172 -2.70 -5.34 -5.10
N GLN A 173 -1.39 -5.35 -5.31
CA GLN A 173 -0.78 -4.72 -6.49
C GLN A 173 -1.21 -5.38 -7.81
N VAL A 174 -1.34 -6.71 -7.84
CA VAL A 174 -1.84 -7.44 -9.01
C VAL A 174 -3.28 -7.04 -9.31
N ALA A 175 -4.15 -6.96 -8.28
CA ALA A 175 -5.53 -6.52 -8.42
C ALA A 175 -5.63 -5.09 -8.97
N VAL A 176 -4.85 -4.15 -8.43
CA VAL A 176 -4.81 -2.75 -8.90
C VAL A 176 -4.32 -2.67 -10.35
N ARG A 177 -3.25 -3.38 -10.71
CA ARG A 177 -2.80 -3.43 -12.12
C ARG A 177 -3.86 -3.99 -13.05
N ARG A 178 -4.55 -5.05 -12.63
CA ARG A 178 -5.65 -5.63 -13.42
C ARG A 178 -6.82 -4.67 -13.56
N TRP A 179 -7.11 -3.91 -12.52
CA TRP A 179 -8.14 -2.88 -12.54
C TRP A 179 -7.86 -1.80 -13.57
N PHE A 180 -6.61 -1.30 -13.64
CA PHE A 180 -6.20 -0.34 -14.67
C PHE A 180 -6.23 -0.91 -16.10
N ALA A 181 -6.15 -2.22 -16.25
CA ALA A 181 -6.17 -2.89 -17.56
C ALA A 181 -7.56 -3.40 -17.96
N ALA A 182 -8.57 -3.26 -17.08
CA ALA A 182 -9.91 -3.80 -17.34
C ALA A 182 -10.68 -2.95 -18.35
N ASP A 183 -11.20 -3.60 -19.38
CA ASP A 183 -12.12 -3.05 -20.36
C ASP A 183 -13.19 -4.13 -20.66
N PRO A 184 -14.47 -3.89 -20.34
CA PRO A 184 -15.01 -2.74 -19.62
C PRO A 184 -14.53 -2.64 -18.15
N PRO A 185 -14.68 -1.45 -17.52
CA PRO A 185 -14.28 -1.26 -16.11
C PRO A 185 -14.99 -2.22 -15.16
N VAL A 186 -14.23 -2.77 -14.21
CA VAL A 186 -14.75 -3.64 -13.14
C VAL A 186 -14.48 -3.01 -11.76
N PRO A 187 -15.33 -3.26 -10.76
CA PRO A 187 -15.10 -2.75 -9.41
C PRO A 187 -13.77 -3.26 -8.84
N LEU A 188 -12.92 -2.36 -8.33
CA LEU A 188 -11.63 -2.72 -7.73
C LEU A 188 -11.80 -3.71 -6.57
N ARG A 189 -12.83 -3.54 -5.75
CA ARG A 189 -13.16 -4.44 -4.64
C ARG A 189 -13.30 -5.90 -5.08
N LEU A 190 -13.93 -6.14 -6.23
CA LEU A 190 -14.09 -7.50 -6.77
C LEU A 190 -12.74 -8.12 -7.14
N LEU A 191 -11.85 -7.34 -7.74
CA LEU A 191 -10.51 -7.81 -8.12
C LEU A 191 -9.62 -8.05 -6.89
N LEU A 192 -9.71 -7.19 -5.88
CA LEU A 192 -9.01 -7.37 -4.61
C LEU A 192 -9.46 -8.64 -3.90
N ARG A 193 -10.78 -8.83 -3.75
CA ARG A 193 -11.32 -10.05 -3.15
C ARG A 193 -10.81 -11.29 -3.88
N ARG A 194 -10.92 -11.29 -5.21
CA ARG A 194 -10.48 -12.40 -6.05
C ARG A 194 -8.98 -12.68 -5.92
N ALA A 195 -8.13 -11.65 -5.87
CA ALA A 195 -6.69 -11.81 -5.70
C ALA A 195 -6.34 -12.41 -4.33
N LEU A 196 -7.00 -11.96 -3.27
CA LEU A 196 -6.80 -12.48 -1.93
C LEU A 196 -7.33 -13.92 -1.77
N ASP A 197 -8.49 -14.24 -2.36
CA ASP A 197 -9.03 -15.61 -2.36
C ASP A 197 -8.10 -16.58 -3.11
N GLN A 198 -7.51 -16.15 -4.23
CA GLN A 198 -6.48 -16.93 -4.95
C GLN A 198 -5.21 -17.13 -4.12
N LEU A 199 -4.76 -16.09 -3.41
CA LEU A 199 -3.62 -16.20 -2.50
C LEU A 199 -3.92 -17.20 -1.38
N ALA A 200 -5.10 -17.12 -0.74
CA ALA A 200 -5.51 -18.08 0.28
C ALA A 200 -5.51 -19.52 -0.23
N THR A 201 -6.06 -19.73 -1.43
CA THR A 201 -6.11 -21.06 -2.06
C THR A 201 -4.71 -21.59 -2.36
N ALA A 202 -3.81 -20.73 -2.87
CA ALA A 202 -2.41 -21.10 -3.12
C ALA A 202 -1.66 -21.47 -1.85
N CYS A 203 -1.92 -20.77 -0.73
CA CYS A 203 -1.32 -21.06 0.58
C CYS A 203 -1.95 -22.29 1.28
N SER A 204 -3.22 -22.59 1.02
CA SER A 204 -3.95 -23.71 1.64
C SER A 204 -3.85 -25.01 0.86
N GLY A 205 -3.58 -24.93 -0.42
CA GLY A 205 -3.52 -26.07 -1.34
C GLY A 205 -2.19 -26.78 -1.29
N GLY A 206 -1.86 -27.39 -0.17
CA GLY A 206 -0.80 -28.32 0.14
C GLY A 206 0.40 -28.47 -0.81
N ALA A 207 1.51 -28.90 -0.29
CA ALA A 207 2.81 -29.14 -0.94
C ALA A 207 2.76 -29.85 -2.30
N ASP A 208 1.66 -30.47 -2.67
CA ASP A 208 1.49 -31.26 -3.90
C ASP A 208 1.24 -30.45 -5.17
N ARG A 209 1.08 -29.12 -5.05
CA ARG A 209 0.80 -28.22 -6.20
C ARG A 209 1.93 -27.28 -6.58
N TRP A 210 2.98 -27.25 -5.81
CA TRP A 210 4.19 -26.52 -6.18
C TRP A 210 4.97 -27.31 -7.22
N MET A 211 5.58 -26.61 -8.15
CA MET A 211 6.49 -27.21 -9.13
C MET A 211 7.40 -28.20 -8.43
N THR A 212 7.51 -29.40 -8.97
CA THR A 212 8.51 -30.36 -8.51
C THR A 212 9.91 -29.74 -8.61
N GLU A 213 10.85 -30.24 -7.83
CA GLU A 213 12.26 -29.76 -7.89
C GLU A 213 12.81 -29.80 -9.32
N GLU A 214 12.41 -30.79 -10.13
CA GLU A 214 12.75 -30.86 -11.54
C GLU A 214 12.12 -29.75 -12.37
N GLN A 215 10.85 -29.42 -12.13
CA GLN A 215 10.17 -28.32 -12.83
C GLN A 215 10.78 -26.97 -12.44
N PHE A 216 11.15 -26.79 -11.15
CA PHE A 216 11.86 -25.60 -10.69
C PHE A 216 13.24 -25.48 -11.34
N LYS A 217 14.01 -26.57 -11.38
CA LYS A 217 15.32 -26.62 -12.05
C LYS A 217 15.21 -26.32 -13.54
N ALA A 218 14.16 -26.81 -14.20
CA ALA A 218 13.99 -26.64 -15.66
C ALA A 218 13.50 -25.22 -16.03
N LEU A 219 12.63 -24.60 -15.24
CA LEU A 219 11.94 -23.35 -15.59
C LEU A 219 12.56 -22.10 -14.95
N VAL A 220 12.90 -22.18 -13.67
CA VAL A 220 13.28 -21.01 -12.88
C VAL A 220 14.79 -20.84 -12.83
N ARG A 221 15.54 -21.91 -12.76
CA ARG A 221 17.00 -21.89 -12.65
C ARG A 221 17.68 -21.21 -13.84
N PRO A 222 17.36 -21.51 -15.09
CA PRO A 222 17.96 -20.82 -16.24
C PRO A 222 17.62 -19.33 -16.29
N ALA A 223 16.43 -18.97 -15.82
CA ALA A 223 15.96 -17.57 -15.81
C ALA A 223 16.67 -16.71 -14.76
N ILE A 224 17.08 -17.30 -13.62
CA ILE A 224 17.74 -16.57 -12.51
C ILE A 224 19.25 -16.62 -12.61
N PHE A 225 19.83 -17.78 -12.94
CA PHE A 225 21.27 -18.04 -12.88
C PHE A 225 21.94 -18.25 -14.25
N GLY A 226 21.17 -18.20 -15.34
CA GLY A 226 21.64 -18.57 -16.68
C GLY A 226 21.81 -20.09 -16.87
N PRO A 227 22.05 -20.55 -18.12
CA PRO A 227 22.08 -21.96 -18.44
C PRO A 227 23.20 -22.77 -17.73
N ASN A 228 24.23 -22.11 -17.20
CA ASN A 228 25.40 -22.72 -16.54
C ASN A 228 25.60 -22.22 -15.09
N GLY A 229 24.56 -21.75 -14.41
CA GLY A 229 24.65 -21.26 -13.02
C GLY A 229 25.04 -22.35 -12.01
N PRO A 230 25.66 -21.98 -10.84
CA PRO A 230 26.21 -22.93 -9.88
C PRO A 230 25.17 -23.88 -9.31
N LEU A 231 25.55 -25.15 -9.17
CA LEU A 231 24.77 -26.13 -8.40
C LEU A 231 24.89 -25.78 -6.90
N CYS A 232 23.77 -25.42 -6.24
CA CYS A 232 23.70 -25.52 -4.79
C CYS A 232 23.68 -27.00 -4.44
N GLU A 233 24.83 -27.57 -4.07
CA GLU A 233 24.86 -28.87 -3.42
C GLU A 233 24.20 -28.76 -2.05
N PRO A 234 23.31 -29.68 -1.68
CA PRO A 234 22.76 -29.71 -0.32
C PRO A 234 23.92 -29.95 0.68
N PRO A 235 23.86 -29.35 1.89
CA PRO A 235 24.89 -29.61 2.89
C PRO A 235 24.91 -31.09 3.20
N VAL A 236 26.09 -31.69 3.06
CA VAL A 236 26.34 -33.08 3.45
C VAL A 236 26.16 -33.14 4.96
N SER A 237 25.13 -33.85 5.41
CA SER A 237 24.93 -34.12 6.85
C SER A 237 26.09 -34.97 7.36
N PRO A 238 26.58 -34.66 8.58
CA PRO A 238 27.68 -35.41 9.20
C PRO A 238 27.26 -36.80 9.64
#